data_5e176e65d4ed96e8bcc1ec317ea85dc2
#
_entry.id   5e176e65d4ed96e8bcc1ec317ea85dc2
#
_cell.length_a   1.000
_cell.length_b   1.000
_cell.length_c   1.000
_cell.angle_alpha   90.00
_cell.angle_beta   90.00
_cell.angle_gamma   90.00
#
_symmetry.space_group_name_H-M   'P 1'
#
loop_
_entity.id
_entity.type
_entity.pdbx_description
1 polymer ?
#
loop_
_entity_poly.entity_id
_entity_poly.type
_entity_poly.pdbx_seq_one_letter_code
_entity_poly.pdbx_strand_id
1 'polypeptide(L)'
;MVSTGPTPAPPIGSAPPVPDEIATFALADLAGDPGWRRPVLVEQELLILTTRGHGDAELDFHLLPCRPGTLLRVRAGQVLRCAGPQFDATVVSWVPEALRGFDVDLDAPVTWRQLAGEDEDAVISEVSQLAVDCQRHPDSHPARALLRHQLAVLLLRLTLASADRSAPRPEDETFHRFCQEVEHGYPRSRRVEDYAAGLRCSVRTLTRACLAVTGRSAKQVIDERVALQAGRLLAATDQPIAQIGRQLGFSEPTNFGRFFTREVGVSPGAFRAARDQPAASRVVRPRAPAEPTGANGGRFRPLAEPANGGHPGRSGSPTGPALGTGRA
;
A
#
# COMPACT_ATOMS: atom_id res chain seq x y z
N MET A 1 -52.03 -9.94 -12.01
CA MET A 1 -51.31 -9.38 -10.85
C MET A 1 -49.92 -9.99 -10.85
N VAL A 2 -48.96 -9.26 -11.39
CA VAL A 2 -47.55 -9.70 -11.45
C VAL A 2 -46.85 -9.13 -10.21
N SER A 3 -46.43 -10.02 -9.31
CA SER A 3 -45.71 -9.68 -8.08
C SER A 3 -44.29 -9.23 -8.46
N THR A 4 -44.03 -7.94 -8.33
CA THR A 4 -42.69 -7.37 -8.39
C THR A 4 -41.95 -7.70 -7.10
N GLY A 5 -41.06 -8.69 -7.17
CA GLY A 5 -40.12 -8.97 -6.10
C GLY A 5 -39.14 -7.81 -5.88
N PRO A 6 -38.58 -7.61 -4.68
CA PRO A 6 -37.67 -6.51 -4.41
C PRO A 6 -36.38 -6.66 -5.23
N THR A 7 -36.01 -5.58 -5.90
CA THR A 7 -34.72 -5.43 -6.61
C THR A 7 -33.58 -5.70 -5.62
N PRO A 8 -32.62 -6.57 -5.94
CA PRO A 8 -31.48 -6.79 -5.07
C PRO A 8 -30.71 -5.48 -4.91
N ALA A 9 -30.41 -5.12 -3.67
CA ALA A 9 -29.58 -3.97 -3.34
C ALA A 9 -28.19 -4.13 -3.99
N PRO A 10 -27.57 -3.06 -4.49
CA PRO A 10 -26.24 -3.12 -5.07
C PRO A 10 -25.22 -3.58 -4.00
N PRO A 11 -24.15 -4.28 -4.39
CA PRO A 11 -23.14 -4.73 -3.45
C PRO A 11 -22.52 -3.53 -2.73
N ILE A 12 -22.64 -3.52 -1.42
CA ILE A 12 -22.11 -2.47 -0.54
C ILE A 12 -20.58 -2.61 -0.56
N GLY A 13 -19.87 -1.61 -1.11
CA GLY A 13 -18.43 -1.50 -0.96
C GLY A 13 -17.57 -1.53 -2.23
N SER A 14 -18.16 -1.48 -3.43
CA SER A 14 -17.38 -1.18 -4.64
C SER A 14 -17.26 0.33 -4.78
N ALA A 15 -16.05 0.82 -4.98
CA ALA A 15 -15.79 2.18 -5.42
C ALA A 15 -16.67 2.52 -6.62
N PRO A 16 -17.15 3.77 -6.77
CA PRO A 16 -17.91 4.16 -7.96
C PRO A 16 -17.11 3.79 -9.22
N PRO A 17 -17.79 3.30 -10.28
CA PRO A 17 -17.11 3.02 -11.53
C PRO A 17 -16.45 4.32 -12.00
N VAL A 18 -15.13 4.36 -12.01
CA VAL A 18 -14.37 5.49 -12.54
C VAL A 18 -14.33 5.30 -14.05
N PRO A 19 -15.07 6.08 -14.83
CA PRO A 19 -14.95 6.06 -16.27
C PRO A 19 -13.66 6.78 -16.63
N ASP A 20 -12.88 6.21 -17.51
CA ASP A 20 -11.70 6.77 -18.15
C ASP A 20 -10.34 6.44 -17.51
N GLU A 21 -9.34 6.42 -18.40
CA GLU A 21 -7.96 6.00 -18.14
C GLU A 21 -7.30 6.76 -16.99
N ILE A 22 -7.63 8.04 -16.76
CA ILE A 22 -7.10 8.91 -15.71
C ILE A 22 -8.21 9.80 -15.17
N ALA A 23 -8.40 9.86 -13.86
CA ALA A 23 -9.39 10.72 -13.22
C ALA A 23 -8.85 11.34 -11.93
N THR A 24 -9.48 12.44 -11.50
CA THR A 24 -9.20 13.09 -10.21
C THR A 24 -10.49 13.37 -9.45
N PHE A 25 -10.47 13.12 -8.16
CA PHE A 25 -11.62 13.32 -7.28
C PHE A 25 -11.18 13.54 -5.82
N ALA A 26 -12.10 13.92 -4.94
CA ALA A 26 -11.81 14.06 -3.52
C ALA A 26 -11.78 12.67 -2.84
N LEU A 27 -10.94 12.51 -1.82
CA LEU A 27 -10.88 11.26 -1.05
C LEU A 27 -12.24 10.83 -0.48
N ALA A 28 -13.09 11.79 -0.13
CA ALA A 28 -14.43 11.53 0.37
C ALA A 28 -15.32 10.79 -0.65
N ASP A 29 -15.05 10.96 -1.94
CA ASP A 29 -15.83 10.35 -3.02
C ASP A 29 -15.42 8.89 -3.29
N LEU A 30 -14.28 8.46 -2.74
CA LEU A 30 -13.78 7.09 -2.93
C LEU A 30 -14.61 6.05 -2.16
N ALA A 31 -15.12 6.40 -0.98
CA ALA A 31 -15.91 5.50 -0.17
C ALA A 31 -17.40 5.74 -0.39
N GLY A 32 -18.14 4.68 -0.70
CA GLY A 32 -19.62 4.74 -0.73
C GLY A 32 -20.26 4.97 0.64
N ASP A 33 -19.51 4.77 1.72
CA ASP A 33 -19.90 5.06 3.11
C ASP A 33 -18.96 6.12 3.70
N PRO A 34 -19.47 7.35 4.00
CA PRO A 34 -18.66 8.42 4.60
C PRO A 34 -18.03 8.03 5.95
N GLY A 35 -18.57 7.03 6.62
CA GLY A 35 -18.03 6.52 7.89
C GLY A 35 -16.89 5.52 7.74
N TRP A 36 -16.54 5.13 6.51
CA TRP A 36 -15.48 4.14 6.23
C TRP A 36 -15.58 2.90 7.14
N ARG A 37 -16.79 2.39 7.34
CA ARG A 37 -17.03 1.24 8.22
C ARG A 37 -16.26 0.02 7.77
N ARG A 38 -16.23 -0.21 6.45
CA ARG A 38 -15.41 -1.24 5.81
C ARG A 38 -14.30 -0.60 4.97
N PRO A 39 -13.16 -1.27 4.82
CA PRO A 39 -12.16 -0.84 3.87
C PRO A 39 -12.68 -1.00 2.44
N VAL A 40 -12.26 -0.10 1.56
CA VAL A 40 -12.56 -0.15 0.13
C VAL A 40 -11.50 -1.02 -0.55
N LEU A 41 -11.93 -2.01 -1.33
CA LEU A 41 -11.04 -2.73 -2.25
C LEU A 41 -10.82 -1.84 -3.48
N VAL A 42 -9.60 -1.40 -3.67
CA VAL A 42 -9.23 -0.48 -4.76
C VAL A 42 -9.05 -1.27 -6.05
N GLU A 43 -9.74 -0.86 -7.12
CA GLU A 43 -9.73 -1.54 -8.42
C GLU A 43 -8.70 -0.97 -9.40
N GLN A 44 -8.25 0.26 -9.16
CA GLN A 44 -7.30 0.98 -10.01
C GLN A 44 -6.07 1.43 -9.20
N GLU A 45 -5.04 1.88 -9.88
CA GLU A 45 -3.93 2.57 -9.23
C GLU A 45 -4.39 3.92 -8.71
N LEU A 46 -4.03 4.28 -7.48
CA LEU A 46 -4.34 5.58 -6.89
C LEU A 46 -3.06 6.25 -6.38
N LEU A 47 -3.04 7.58 -6.53
CA LEU A 47 -2.11 8.46 -5.85
C LEU A 47 -2.95 9.44 -5.03
N ILE A 48 -2.76 9.47 -3.72
CA ILE A 48 -3.54 10.26 -2.78
C ILE A 48 -2.61 11.30 -2.16
N LEU A 49 -2.90 12.58 -2.40
CA LEU A 49 -2.16 13.70 -1.82
C LEU A 49 -3.03 14.36 -0.74
N THR A 50 -2.61 14.29 0.50
CA THR A 50 -3.27 14.98 1.61
C THR A 50 -3.06 16.48 1.49
N THR A 51 -4.15 17.25 1.44
CA THR A 51 -4.14 18.71 1.25
C THR A 51 -4.41 19.47 2.52
N ARG A 52 -5.26 18.95 3.41
CA ARG A 52 -5.64 19.63 4.68
C ARG A 52 -5.90 18.61 5.78
N GLY A 53 -5.79 19.07 7.03
CA GLY A 53 -6.13 18.26 8.20
C GLY A 53 -5.08 17.22 8.54
N HIS A 54 -5.42 16.34 9.50
CA HIS A 54 -4.55 15.29 9.99
C HIS A 54 -5.39 14.06 10.32
N GLY A 55 -4.86 12.88 10.09
CA GLY A 55 -5.55 11.62 10.37
C GLY A 55 -4.69 10.42 10.01
N ASP A 56 -5.30 9.27 10.00
CA ASP A 56 -4.65 8.01 9.62
C ASP A 56 -5.40 7.36 8.46
N ALA A 57 -4.64 6.88 7.49
CA ALA A 57 -5.10 5.95 6.47
C ALA A 57 -4.66 4.53 6.84
N GLU A 58 -5.56 3.56 6.82
CA GLU A 58 -5.24 2.15 6.96
C GLU A 58 -5.13 1.53 5.56
N LEU A 59 -3.90 1.24 5.13
CA LEU A 59 -3.62 0.56 3.87
C LEU A 59 -3.17 -0.86 4.17
N ASP A 60 -3.88 -1.85 3.63
CA ASP A 60 -3.58 -3.28 3.89
C ASP A 60 -3.39 -3.60 5.38
N PHE A 61 -4.24 -3.01 6.22
CA PHE A 61 -4.25 -3.19 7.68
C PHE A 61 -3.09 -2.52 8.43
N HIS A 62 -2.31 -1.66 7.77
CA HIS A 62 -1.28 -0.82 8.37
C HIS A 62 -1.75 0.62 8.46
N LEU A 63 -1.62 1.22 9.63
CA LEU A 63 -1.94 2.63 9.85
C LEU A 63 -0.77 3.49 9.36
N LEU A 64 -1.10 4.45 8.52
CA LEU A 64 -0.17 5.40 7.91
C LEU A 64 -0.65 6.82 8.28
N PRO A 65 0.17 7.61 8.99
CA PRO A 65 -0.21 8.97 9.35
C PRO A 65 -0.31 9.85 8.11
N CYS A 66 -1.41 10.63 8.03
CA CYS A 66 -1.69 11.56 6.95
C CYS A 66 -1.76 12.98 7.46
N ARG A 67 -1.01 13.88 6.84
CA ARG A 67 -0.99 15.32 7.08
C ARG A 67 -0.73 16.04 5.76
N PRO A 68 -0.92 17.36 5.67
CA PRO A 68 -0.63 18.08 4.44
C PRO A 68 0.75 17.76 3.87
N GLY A 69 0.83 17.51 2.56
CA GLY A 69 2.03 17.03 1.88
C GLY A 69 2.31 15.52 2.02
N THR A 70 1.44 14.74 2.70
CA THR A 70 1.56 13.29 2.67
C THR A 70 1.06 12.74 1.34
N LEU A 71 1.90 11.95 0.69
CA LEU A 71 1.61 11.21 -0.52
C LEU A 71 1.47 9.73 -0.21
N LEU A 72 0.35 9.14 -0.61
CA LEU A 72 0.06 7.72 -0.46
C LEU A 72 -0.21 7.13 -1.84
N ARG A 73 0.53 6.09 -2.23
CA ARG A 73 0.24 5.30 -3.42
C ARG A 73 -0.48 4.03 -3.03
N VAL A 74 -1.63 3.80 -3.63
CA VAL A 74 -2.45 2.60 -3.43
C VAL A 74 -2.54 1.86 -4.75
N ARG A 75 -2.21 0.58 -4.74
CA ARG A 75 -2.24 -0.27 -5.94
C ARG A 75 -3.58 -0.97 -6.08
N ALA A 76 -3.94 -1.28 -7.30
CA ALA A 76 -5.09 -2.14 -7.57
C ALA A 76 -5.02 -3.44 -6.74
N GLY A 77 -6.14 -3.84 -6.17
CA GLY A 77 -6.24 -5.01 -5.29
C GLY A 77 -5.86 -4.77 -3.82
N GLN A 78 -5.37 -3.59 -3.44
CA GLN A 78 -5.17 -3.23 -2.04
C GLN A 78 -6.48 -2.77 -1.38
N VAL A 79 -6.53 -2.82 -0.06
CA VAL A 79 -7.66 -2.30 0.71
C VAL A 79 -7.26 -1.05 1.47
N LEU A 80 -8.06 0.00 1.29
CA LEU A 80 -7.87 1.30 1.92
C LEU A 80 -9.05 1.60 2.85
N ARG A 81 -8.77 2.14 4.02
CA ARG A 81 -9.76 2.70 4.93
C ARG A 81 -9.20 3.96 5.58
N CYS A 82 -10.00 5.02 5.64
CA CYS A 82 -9.67 6.23 6.38
C CYS A 82 -10.51 6.32 7.65
N ALA A 83 -9.89 6.63 8.77
CA ALA A 83 -10.57 6.71 10.06
C ALA A 83 -11.26 8.07 10.20
N GLY A 84 -12.42 8.24 9.54
CA GLY A 84 -13.23 9.48 9.59
C GLY A 84 -12.56 10.67 8.89
N PRO A 85 -13.31 11.64 8.40
CA PRO A 85 -12.76 12.76 7.64
C PRO A 85 -12.14 13.81 8.57
N GLN A 86 -10.93 13.54 9.06
CA GLN A 86 -10.13 14.55 9.75
C GLN A 86 -9.13 15.20 8.80
N PHE A 87 -9.05 14.73 7.56
CA PHE A 87 -8.20 15.28 6.54
C PHE A 87 -8.84 15.22 5.16
N ASP A 88 -8.52 16.21 4.33
CA ASP A 88 -8.89 16.26 2.92
C ASP A 88 -7.71 15.81 2.06
N ALA A 89 -8.01 15.10 0.97
CA ALA A 89 -6.99 14.70 0.01
C ALA A 89 -7.54 14.69 -1.41
N THR A 90 -6.67 14.98 -2.36
CA THR A 90 -6.93 14.80 -3.80
C THR A 90 -6.45 13.43 -4.21
N VAL A 91 -7.30 12.69 -4.90
CA VAL A 91 -7.02 11.37 -5.46
C VAL A 91 -6.81 11.50 -6.96
N VAL A 92 -5.71 10.97 -7.46
CA VAL A 92 -5.48 10.71 -8.89
C VAL A 92 -5.62 9.21 -9.09
N SER A 93 -6.52 8.78 -9.96
CA SER A 93 -6.70 7.36 -10.31
C SER A 93 -6.35 7.11 -11.76
N TRP A 94 -5.80 5.91 -12.04
CA TRP A 94 -5.50 5.50 -13.41
C TRP A 94 -5.50 3.97 -13.54
N VAL A 95 -5.66 3.49 -14.77
CA VAL A 95 -5.41 2.10 -15.14
C VAL A 95 -3.96 1.96 -15.64
N PRO A 96 -3.27 0.84 -15.40
CA PRO A 96 -1.87 0.65 -15.84
C PRO A 96 -1.67 0.88 -17.34
N GLU A 97 -2.69 0.61 -18.15
CA GLU A 97 -2.71 0.80 -19.60
C GLU A 97 -2.53 2.26 -20.03
N ALA A 98 -2.95 3.20 -19.19
CA ALA A 98 -2.80 4.64 -19.45
C ALA A 98 -1.32 5.05 -19.61
N LEU A 99 -0.41 4.33 -18.98
CA LEU A 99 1.03 4.59 -19.03
C LEU A 99 1.79 3.69 -20.03
N ARG A 100 1.06 2.91 -20.84
CA ARG A 100 1.70 2.07 -21.85
C ARG A 100 2.47 2.93 -22.87
N GLY A 101 3.74 2.61 -23.03
CA GLY A 101 4.67 3.34 -23.92
C GLY A 101 5.47 4.44 -23.22
N PHE A 102 5.27 4.66 -21.93
CA PHE A 102 6.14 5.48 -21.10
C PHE A 102 7.12 4.60 -20.32
N ASP A 103 8.36 5.08 -20.17
CA ASP A 103 9.38 4.42 -19.33
C ASP A 103 9.21 4.87 -17.87
N VAL A 104 8.16 4.35 -17.24
CA VAL A 104 7.81 4.62 -15.84
C VAL A 104 7.82 3.31 -15.08
N ASP A 105 8.62 3.24 -14.02
CA ASP A 105 8.64 2.10 -13.12
C ASP A 105 7.38 2.13 -12.23
N LEU A 106 6.38 1.35 -12.62
CA LEU A 106 5.13 1.21 -11.85
C LEU A 106 5.30 0.33 -10.60
N ASP A 107 6.38 -0.43 -10.51
CA ASP A 107 6.68 -1.32 -9.39
C ASP A 107 7.50 -0.65 -8.29
N ALA A 108 7.87 0.62 -8.49
CA ALA A 108 8.62 1.39 -7.50
C ALA A 108 7.94 1.34 -6.12
N PRO A 109 8.68 1.06 -5.04
CA PRO A 109 8.12 0.71 -3.73
C PRO A 109 7.56 1.90 -2.92
N VAL A 110 7.28 3.05 -3.55
CA VAL A 110 6.74 4.21 -2.82
C VAL A 110 5.28 3.95 -2.46
N THR A 111 5.05 3.49 -1.22
CA THR A 111 3.69 3.32 -0.71
C THR A 111 3.23 4.54 0.09
N TRP A 112 4.12 5.14 0.89
CA TRP A 112 3.86 6.31 1.72
C TRP A 112 5.08 7.21 1.77
N ARG A 113 4.87 8.52 1.67
CA ARG A 113 5.92 9.52 1.76
C ARG A 113 5.39 10.84 2.31
N GLN A 114 6.14 11.46 3.22
CA GLN A 114 5.97 12.87 3.55
C GLN A 114 6.85 13.67 2.60
N LEU A 115 6.22 14.49 1.78
CA LEU A 115 6.90 15.45 0.92
C LEU A 115 7.36 16.65 1.76
N ALA A 116 8.40 17.34 1.30
CA ALA A 116 8.92 18.55 1.94
C ALA A 116 9.68 19.40 0.93
N GLY A 117 9.68 20.72 1.14
CA GLY A 117 10.43 21.69 0.34
C GLY A 117 10.01 21.72 -1.13
N GLU A 118 10.99 21.86 -2.03
CA GLU A 118 10.74 21.99 -3.47
C GLU A 118 10.01 20.78 -4.09
N ASP A 119 10.22 19.57 -3.57
CA ASP A 119 9.51 18.37 -4.03
C ASP A 119 8.03 18.44 -3.68
N GLU A 120 7.67 18.98 -2.50
CA GLU A 120 6.29 19.15 -2.08
C GLU A 120 5.57 20.15 -3.00
N ASP A 121 6.16 21.32 -3.21
CA ASP A 121 5.59 22.37 -4.05
C ASP A 121 5.39 21.88 -5.50
N ALA A 122 6.37 21.15 -6.04
CA ALA A 122 6.31 20.61 -7.39
C ALA A 122 5.19 19.56 -7.53
N VAL A 123 5.07 18.62 -6.59
CA VAL A 123 4.05 17.58 -6.63
C VAL A 123 2.65 18.17 -6.45
N ILE A 124 2.47 19.11 -5.52
CA ILE A 124 1.20 19.83 -5.31
C ILE A 124 0.78 20.55 -6.60
N SER A 125 1.71 21.25 -7.25
CA SER A 125 1.45 21.97 -8.49
C SER A 125 1.01 21.03 -9.61
N GLU A 126 1.72 19.89 -9.80
CA GLU A 126 1.42 18.91 -10.84
C GLU A 126 0.08 18.22 -10.61
N VAL A 127 -0.22 17.80 -9.37
CA VAL A 127 -1.51 17.20 -9.03
C VAL A 127 -2.65 18.19 -9.23
N SER A 128 -2.45 19.47 -8.86
CA SER A 128 -3.45 20.51 -9.04
C SER A 128 -3.71 20.80 -10.52
N GLN A 129 -2.65 20.88 -11.34
CA GLN A 129 -2.80 21.09 -12.78
C GLN A 129 -3.52 19.91 -13.46
N LEU A 130 -3.15 18.68 -13.09
CA LEU A 130 -3.78 17.47 -13.59
C LEU A 130 -5.28 17.45 -13.23
N ALA A 131 -5.64 17.84 -12.00
CA ALA A 131 -7.03 17.94 -11.58
C ALA A 131 -7.83 18.98 -12.39
N VAL A 132 -7.23 20.13 -12.67
CA VAL A 132 -7.84 21.18 -13.51
C VAL A 132 -8.07 20.67 -14.94
N ASP A 133 -7.08 19.99 -15.52
CA ASP A 133 -7.17 19.52 -16.91
C ASP A 133 -8.14 18.36 -17.07
N CYS A 134 -8.25 17.46 -16.08
CA CYS A 134 -9.30 16.44 -16.02
C CYS A 134 -10.71 17.04 -16.05
N GLN A 135 -10.94 18.13 -15.32
CA GLN A 135 -12.26 18.77 -15.24
C GLN A 135 -12.62 19.58 -16.48
N ARG A 136 -11.63 20.20 -17.13
CA ARG A 136 -11.87 21.10 -18.27
C ARG A 136 -12.18 20.38 -19.57
N HIS A 137 -11.59 19.21 -19.80
CA HIS A 137 -11.59 18.55 -21.09
C HIS A 137 -11.81 17.03 -20.99
N PRO A 138 -12.92 16.56 -20.39
CA PRO A 138 -13.08 15.14 -20.05
C PRO A 138 -13.03 14.20 -21.27
N ASP A 139 -13.46 14.63 -22.47
CA ASP A 139 -13.66 13.74 -23.63
C ASP A 139 -12.76 13.99 -24.84
N SER A 140 -11.80 14.92 -24.73
CA SER A 140 -10.98 15.28 -25.91
C SER A 140 -9.75 14.38 -26.04
N HIS A 141 -9.48 13.87 -27.25
CA HIS A 141 -8.30 13.05 -27.52
C HIS A 141 -6.97 13.77 -27.15
N PRO A 142 -6.76 15.07 -27.49
CA PRO A 142 -5.55 15.77 -27.05
C PRO A 142 -5.45 15.90 -25.52
N ALA A 143 -6.57 16.05 -24.82
CA ALA A 143 -6.56 16.12 -23.36
C ALA A 143 -6.15 14.78 -22.74
N ARG A 144 -6.63 13.65 -23.25
CA ARG A 144 -6.16 12.34 -22.79
C ARG A 144 -4.65 12.18 -22.97
N ALA A 145 -4.09 12.61 -24.09
CA ALA A 145 -2.65 12.58 -24.30
C ALA A 145 -1.92 13.49 -23.32
N LEU A 146 -2.43 14.70 -23.05
CA LEU A 146 -1.89 15.60 -22.04
C LEU A 146 -1.88 14.97 -20.65
N LEU A 147 -3.01 14.45 -20.19
CA LEU A 147 -3.14 13.80 -18.87
C LEU A 147 -2.17 12.63 -18.69
N ARG A 148 -1.98 11.81 -19.73
CA ARG A 148 -1.01 10.72 -19.72
C ARG A 148 0.43 11.21 -19.54
N HIS A 149 0.81 12.28 -20.22
CA HIS A 149 2.13 12.88 -20.07
C HIS A 149 2.32 13.50 -18.68
N GLN A 150 1.32 14.25 -18.18
CA GLN A 150 1.36 14.83 -16.84
C GLN A 150 1.49 13.74 -15.76
N LEU A 151 0.72 12.66 -15.85
CA LEU A 151 0.83 11.53 -14.94
C LEU A 151 2.21 10.86 -15.01
N ALA A 152 2.75 10.66 -16.23
CA ALA A 152 4.08 10.09 -16.40
C ALA A 152 5.15 10.99 -15.76
N VAL A 153 5.10 12.30 -15.97
CA VAL A 153 6.02 13.27 -15.35
C VAL A 153 5.92 13.21 -13.82
N LEU A 154 4.71 13.21 -13.27
CA LEU A 154 4.48 13.11 -11.83
C LEU A 154 5.12 11.86 -11.23
N LEU A 155 4.91 10.69 -11.84
CA LEU A 155 5.46 9.42 -11.36
C LEU A 155 6.99 9.35 -11.51
N LEU A 156 7.55 9.86 -12.61
CA LEU A 156 9.00 9.95 -12.80
C LEU A 156 9.65 10.87 -11.75
N ARG A 157 9.02 12.02 -11.44
CA ARG A 157 9.50 12.92 -10.39
C ARG A 157 9.52 12.22 -9.03
N LEU A 158 8.47 11.46 -8.70
CA LEU A 158 8.42 10.69 -7.45
C LEU A 158 9.50 9.60 -7.40
N THR A 159 9.84 9.00 -8.53
CA THR A 159 10.94 8.04 -8.63
C THR A 159 12.30 8.71 -8.41
N LEU A 160 12.54 9.87 -9.02
CA LEU A 160 13.76 10.65 -8.84
C LEU A 160 13.96 11.08 -7.39
N ALA A 161 12.91 11.59 -6.76
CA ALA A 161 12.94 11.96 -5.35
C ALA A 161 13.16 10.76 -4.41
N SER A 162 13.07 9.52 -4.92
CA SER A 162 13.35 8.27 -4.19
C SER A 162 14.75 7.72 -4.43
N ALA A 163 15.48 8.26 -5.39
CA ALA A 163 16.72 7.68 -5.95
C ALA A 163 17.97 7.79 -5.06
N ASP A 164 17.85 8.34 -3.85
CA ASP A 164 18.98 8.46 -2.90
C ASP A 164 19.33 7.13 -2.21
N ARG A 165 19.25 6.00 -2.94
CA ARG A 165 19.50 4.65 -2.42
C ARG A 165 20.73 4.02 -3.03
N SER A 166 21.53 3.42 -2.14
CA SER A 166 22.66 2.55 -2.47
C SER A 166 22.33 1.55 -3.59
N ALA A 167 23.28 1.26 -4.45
CA ALA A 167 23.11 0.28 -5.52
C ALA A 167 22.50 -1.03 -5.00
N PRO A 168 21.48 -1.58 -5.66
CA PRO A 168 20.80 -2.81 -5.23
C PRO A 168 21.80 -3.97 -5.23
N ARG A 169 21.73 -4.84 -4.22
CA ARG A 169 22.50 -6.07 -4.14
C ARG A 169 21.87 -7.15 -5.03
N PRO A 170 22.64 -8.14 -5.50
CA PRO A 170 22.06 -9.26 -6.29
C PRO A 170 20.92 -10.01 -5.58
N GLU A 171 20.98 -10.09 -4.26
CA GLU A 171 19.91 -10.67 -3.43
C GLU A 171 18.64 -9.82 -3.50
N ASP A 172 18.76 -8.49 -3.51
CA ASP A 172 17.63 -7.56 -3.61
C ASP A 172 16.92 -7.72 -4.96
N GLU A 173 17.66 -7.84 -6.06
CA GLU A 173 17.10 -8.09 -7.38
C GLU A 173 16.39 -9.45 -7.46
N THR A 174 17.00 -10.52 -6.95
CA THR A 174 16.40 -11.86 -6.92
C THR A 174 15.12 -11.84 -6.10
N PHE A 175 15.13 -11.19 -4.94
CA PHE A 175 13.97 -11.05 -4.08
C PHE A 175 12.87 -10.22 -4.75
N HIS A 176 13.21 -9.11 -5.39
CA HIS A 176 12.24 -8.27 -6.10
C HIS A 176 11.52 -9.04 -7.22
N ARG A 177 12.29 -9.73 -8.08
CA ARG A 177 11.71 -10.60 -9.12
C ARG A 177 10.84 -11.71 -8.55
N PHE A 178 11.24 -12.27 -7.41
CA PHE A 178 10.42 -13.27 -6.73
C PHE A 178 9.09 -12.68 -6.24
N CYS A 179 9.09 -11.50 -5.65
CA CYS A 179 7.86 -10.84 -5.23
C CYS A 179 6.92 -10.58 -6.41
N GLN A 180 7.45 -10.14 -7.57
CA GLN A 180 6.67 -9.97 -8.79
C GLN A 180 6.04 -11.29 -9.27
N GLU A 181 6.81 -12.36 -9.30
CA GLU A 181 6.30 -13.70 -9.66
C GLU A 181 5.24 -14.19 -8.65
N VAL A 182 5.42 -13.91 -7.36
CA VAL A 182 4.43 -14.25 -6.33
C VAL A 182 3.14 -13.48 -6.56
N GLU A 183 3.19 -12.17 -6.89
CA GLU A 183 1.99 -11.37 -7.20
C GLU A 183 1.15 -12.00 -8.31
N HIS A 184 1.78 -12.50 -9.36
CA HIS A 184 1.09 -13.12 -10.50
C HIS A 184 0.71 -14.58 -10.27
N GLY A 185 1.46 -15.28 -9.42
CA GLY A 185 1.41 -16.74 -9.29
C GLY A 185 0.68 -17.28 -8.08
N TYR A 186 0.51 -16.51 -6.99
CA TYR A 186 -0.01 -17.01 -5.71
C TYR A 186 -1.39 -17.68 -5.78
N PRO A 187 -2.32 -17.32 -6.67
CA PRO A 187 -3.60 -18.02 -6.77
C PRO A 187 -3.47 -19.43 -7.34
N ARG A 188 -2.41 -19.69 -8.12
CA ARG A 188 -2.18 -20.95 -8.85
C ARG A 188 -1.24 -21.90 -8.13
N SER A 189 -0.19 -21.37 -7.52
CA SER A 189 0.78 -22.18 -6.79
C SER A 189 1.26 -21.51 -5.51
N ARG A 190 1.46 -22.33 -4.48
CA ARG A 190 2.07 -21.97 -3.20
C ARG A 190 3.38 -22.74 -2.95
N ARG A 191 3.92 -23.38 -4.00
CA ARG A 191 5.14 -24.19 -3.92
C ARG A 191 6.35 -23.32 -4.31
N VAL A 192 7.36 -23.32 -3.46
CA VAL A 192 8.60 -22.55 -3.71
C VAL A 192 9.30 -23.03 -4.99
N GLU A 193 9.20 -24.34 -5.26
CA GLU A 193 9.82 -24.99 -6.42
C GLU A 193 9.34 -24.40 -7.74
N ASP A 194 8.03 -24.09 -7.84
CA ASP A 194 7.43 -23.54 -9.05
C ASP A 194 7.98 -22.14 -9.36
N TYR A 195 8.12 -21.31 -8.34
CA TYR A 195 8.73 -19.97 -8.46
C TYR A 195 10.22 -20.02 -8.75
N ALA A 196 10.95 -20.93 -8.09
CA ALA A 196 12.38 -21.11 -8.35
C ALA A 196 12.62 -21.56 -9.80
N ALA A 197 11.79 -22.45 -10.35
CA ALA A 197 11.83 -22.86 -11.74
C ALA A 197 11.53 -21.70 -12.69
N GLY A 198 10.48 -20.88 -12.43
CA GLY A 198 10.16 -19.68 -13.22
C GLY A 198 11.29 -18.67 -13.25
N LEU A 199 11.95 -18.47 -12.13
CA LEU A 199 13.11 -17.57 -11.99
C LEU A 199 14.43 -18.17 -12.44
N ARG A 200 14.45 -19.43 -12.90
CA ARG A 200 15.65 -20.17 -13.33
C ARG A 200 16.75 -20.19 -12.25
N CYS A 201 16.36 -20.34 -11.00
CA CYS A 201 17.28 -20.43 -9.86
C CYS A 201 16.95 -21.64 -8.97
N SER A 202 17.85 -21.99 -8.04
CA SER A 202 17.58 -23.03 -7.07
C SER A 202 16.68 -22.52 -5.93
N VAL A 203 15.90 -23.42 -5.32
CA VAL A 203 15.13 -23.13 -4.10
C VAL A 203 16.04 -22.55 -2.99
N ARG A 204 17.27 -23.06 -2.90
CA ARG A 204 18.26 -22.56 -1.92
C ARG A 204 18.67 -21.11 -2.21
N THR A 205 18.90 -20.77 -3.50
CA THR A 205 19.22 -19.38 -3.90
C THR A 205 18.08 -18.44 -3.56
N LEU A 206 16.86 -18.83 -3.90
CA LEU A 206 15.67 -18.07 -3.64
C LEU A 206 15.43 -17.85 -2.14
N THR A 207 15.52 -18.90 -1.33
CA THR A 207 15.37 -18.82 0.12
C THR A 207 16.46 -17.94 0.74
N ARG A 208 17.71 -18.02 0.25
CA ARG A 208 18.81 -17.15 0.73
C ARG A 208 18.52 -15.67 0.43
N ALA A 209 18.04 -15.33 -0.76
CA ALA A 209 17.66 -13.96 -1.11
C ALA A 209 16.55 -13.44 -0.19
N CYS A 210 15.49 -14.25 0.02
CA CYS A 210 14.41 -13.89 0.94
C CYS A 210 14.91 -13.66 2.36
N LEU A 211 15.76 -14.55 2.88
CA LEU A 211 16.34 -14.42 4.23
C LEU A 211 17.21 -13.19 4.36
N ALA A 212 18.03 -12.87 3.34
CA ALA A 212 18.91 -11.71 3.36
C ALA A 212 18.13 -10.38 3.41
N VAL A 213 17.00 -10.28 2.68
CA VAL A 213 16.22 -9.05 2.57
C VAL A 213 15.21 -8.93 3.71
N THR A 214 14.52 -10.03 4.05
CA THR A 214 13.35 -9.97 4.95
C THR A 214 13.52 -10.73 6.26
N GLY A 215 14.55 -11.55 6.40
CA GLY A 215 14.70 -12.50 7.50
C GLY A 215 13.70 -13.67 7.45
N ARG A 216 13.00 -13.88 6.33
CA ARG A 216 11.94 -14.89 6.13
C ARG A 216 12.30 -15.85 5.02
N SER A 217 11.82 -17.09 5.11
CA SER A 217 11.98 -18.06 4.03
C SER A 217 11.06 -17.72 2.84
N ALA A 218 11.40 -18.20 1.65
CA ALA A 218 10.56 -18.00 0.46
C ALA A 218 9.14 -18.54 0.66
N LYS A 219 8.97 -19.64 1.40
CA LYS A 219 7.65 -20.18 1.72
C LYS A 219 6.83 -19.23 2.60
N GLN A 220 7.45 -18.62 3.59
CA GLN A 220 6.78 -17.63 4.44
C GLN A 220 6.35 -16.40 3.63
N VAL A 221 7.17 -15.91 2.71
CA VAL A 221 6.82 -14.78 1.83
C VAL A 221 5.58 -15.11 0.99
N ILE A 222 5.51 -16.31 0.41
CA ILE A 222 4.32 -16.75 -0.33
C ILE A 222 3.10 -16.85 0.58
N ASP A 223 3.23 -17.50 1.74
CA ASP A 223 2.11 -17.70 2.66
C ASP A 223 1.57 -16.38 3.20
N GLU A 224 2.44 -15.42 3.50
CA GLU A 224 2.07 -14.07 3.91
C GLU A 224 1.30 -13.33 2.80
N ARG A 225 1.75 -13.44 1.55
CA ARG A 225 1.03 -12.83 0.42
C ARG A 225 -0.38 -13.42 0.25
N VAL A 226 -0.52 -14.73 0.37
CA VAL A 226 -1.83 -15.41 0.32
C VAL A 226 -2.71 -15.00 1.50
N ALA A 227 -2.15 -14.91 2.70
CA ALA A 227 -2.88 -14.47 3.90
C ALA A 227 -3.33 -13.01 3.79
N LEU A 228 -2.49 -12.13 3.23
CA LEU A 228 -2.84 -10.75 2.95
C LEU A 228 -4.02 -10.65 1.98
N GLN A 229 -3.99 -11.39 0.88
CA GLN A 229 -5.11 -11.39 -0.07
C GLN A 229 -6.40 -11.94 0.55
N ALA A 230 -6.29 -12.99 1.36
CA ALA A 230 -7.42 -13.50 2.12
C ALA A 230 -8.01 -12.43 3.05
N GLY A 231 -7.16 -11.70 3.76
CA GLY A 231 -7.54 -10.60 4.62
C GLY A 231 -8.26 -9.48 3.86
N ARG A 232 -7.74 -9.08 2.69
CA ARG A 232 -8.35 -8.07 1.81
C ARG A 232 -9.77 -8.48 1.41
N LEU A 233 -9.95 -9.68 0.89
CA LEU A 233 -11.27 -10.20 0.47
C LEU A 233 -12.23 -10.36 1.65
N LEU A 234 -11.76 -10.82 2.80
CA LEU A 234 -12.57 -10.95 4.01
C LEU A 234 -13.03 -9.60 4.54
N ALA A 235 -12.21 -8.57 4.45
CA ALA A 235 -12.50 -7.25 5.00
C ALA A 235 -13.37 -6.39 4.08
N ALA A 236 -13.17 -6.49 2.77
CA ALA A 236 -13.77 -5.57 1.80
C ALA A 236 -14.96 -6.18 1.04
N THR A 237 -15.20 -7.50 1.13
CA THR A 237 -16.26 -8.15 0.36
C THR A 237 -17.17 -9.02 1.24
N ASP A 238 -18.39 -9.27 0.76
CA ASP A 238 -19.34 -10.20 1.38
C ASP A 238 -19.23 -11.64 0.84
N GLN A 239 -18.18 -11.92 0.07
CA GLN A 239 -17.98 -13.26 -0.50
C GLN A 239 -17.96 -14.34 0.60
N PRO A 240 -18.62 -15.49 0.38
CA PRO A 240 -18.55 -16.62 1.32
C PRO A 240 -17.10 -17.04 1.59
N ILE A 241 -16.77 -17.30 2.86
CA ILE A 241 -15.42 -17.70 3.29
C ILE A 241 -14.90 -18.90 2.47
N ALA A 242 -15.79 -19.87 2.19
CA ALA A 242 -15.45 -21.03 1.36
C ALA A 242 -15.11 -20.64 -0.09
N GLN A 243 -15.75 -19.60 -0.64
CA GLN A 243 -15.45 -19.10 -1.98
C GLN A 243 -14.08 -18.42 -2.01
N ILE A 244 -13.77 -17.60 -1.03
CA ILE A 244 -12.45 -16.96 -0.87
C ILE A 244 -11.36 -18.03 -0.80
N GLY A 245 -11.58 -19.09 0.01
CA GLY A 245 -10.64 -20.20 0.09
C GLY A 245 -10.38 -20.87 -1.28
N ARG A 246 -11.45 -21.13 -2.05
CA ARG A 246 -11.30 -21.70 -3.42
C ARG A 246 -10.56 -20.78 -4.38
N GLN A 247 -10.84 -19.46 -4.36
CA GLN A 247 -10.13 -18.46 -5.19
C GLN A 247 -8.63 -18.42 -4.89
N LEU A 248 -8.26 -18.69 -3.65
CA LEU A 248 -6.86 -18.72 -3.19
C LEU A 248 -6.22 -20.13 -3.33
N GLY A 249 -6.85 -21.04 -4.08
CA GLY A 249 -6.30 -22.36 -4.39
C GLY A 249 -6.39 -23.38 -3.25
N PHE A 250 -7.31 -23.21 -2.29
CA PHE A 250 -7.59 -24.25 -1.29
C PHE A 250 -8.73 -25.15 -1.76
N SER A 251 -8.46 -26.46 -1.87
CA SER A 251 -9.46 -27.45 -2.23
C SER A 251 -10.56 -27.59 -1.17
N GLU A 252 -10.18 -27.47 0.11
CA GLU A 252 -11.06 -27.65 1.25
C GLU A 252 -11.18 -26.39 2.11
N PRO A 253 -12.39 -25.94 2.48
CA PRO A 253 -12.58 -24.77 3.34
C PRO A 253 -11.89 -24.90 4.70
N THR A 254 -11.83 -26.11 5.26
CA THR A 254 -11.16 -26.37 6.55
C THR A 254 -9.66 -26.10 6.46
N ASN A 255 -9.02 -26.44 5.35
CA ASN A 255 -7.60 -26.18 5.13
C ASN A 255 -7.32 -24.67 5.03
N PHE A 256 -8.21 -23.92 4.36
CA PHE A 256 -8.14 -22.48 4.34
C PHE A 256 -8.29 -21.86 5.74
N GLY A 257 -9.27 -22.31 6.51
CA GLY A 257 -9.49 -21.82 7.87
C GLY A 257 -8.27 -22.03 8.78
N ARG A 258 -7.67 -23.23 8.74
CA ARG A 258 -6.45 -23.55 9.50
C ARG A 258 -5.24 -22.73 9.04
N PHE A 259 -5.06 -22.58 7.73
CA PHE A 259 -4.01 -21.74 7.15
C PHE A 259 -4.13 -20.31 7.62
N PHE A 260 -5.30 -19.69 7.41
CA PHE A 260 -5.52 -18.28 7.77
C PHE A 260 -5.34 -18.05 9.28
N THR A 261 -5.86 -18.94 10.12
CA THR A 261 -5.69 -18.82 11.58
C THR A 261 -4.21 -18.94 11.99
N ARG A 262 -3.44 -19.80 11.33
CA ARG A 262 -1.99 -19.93 11.58
C ARG A 262 -1.25 -18.65 11.22
N GLU A 263 -1.53 -18.05 10.06
CA GLU A 263 -0.81 -16.87 9.55
C GLU A 263 -1.24 -15.57 10.25
N VAL A 264 -2.54 -15.41 10.51
CA VAL A 264 -3.13 -14.14 10.99
C VAL A 264 -3.43 -14.16 12.49
N GLY A 265 -3.53 -15.35 13.09
CA GLY A 265 -3.77 -15.52 14.53
C GLY A 265 -5.26 -15.56 14.93
N VAL A 266 -6.19 -15.31 14.00
CA VAL A 266 -7.64 -15.36 14.24
C VAL A 266 -8.35 -16.08 13.10
N SER A 267 -9.54 -16.64 13.36
CA SER A 267 -10.31 -17.31 12.30
C SER A 267 -10.79 -16.33 11.24
N PRO A 268 -11.01 -16.78 9.98
CA PRO A 268 -11.57 -15.93 8.91
C PRO A 268 -12.86 -15.23 9.30
N GLY A 269 -13.77 -15.93 9.99
CA GLY A 269 -15.04 -15.33 10.46
C GLY A 269 -14.85 -14.26 11.52
N ALA A 270 -13.98 -14.50 12.50
CA ALA A 270 -13.64 -13.51 13.52
C ALA A 270 -12.94 -12.29 12.92
N PHE A 271 -12.05 -12.50 11.94
CA PHE A 271 -11.38 -11.42 11.22
C PHE A 271 -12.39 -10.53 10.49
N ARG A 272 -13.33 -11.11 9.73
CA ARG A 272 -14.42 -10.38 9.05
C ARG A 272 -15.24 -9.57 10.03
N ALA A 273 -15.77 -10.21 11.08
CA ALA A 273 -16.61 -9.56 12.08
C ALA A 273 -15.88 -8.37 12.75
N ALA A 274 -14.61 -8.51 13.02
CA ALA A 274 -13.81 -7.41 13.58
C ALA A 274 -13.60 -6.26 12.58
N ARG A 275 -13.71 -6.47 11.28
CA ARG A 275 -13.53 -5.44 10.25
C ARG A 275 -14.83 -4.72 9.87
N ASP A 276 -15.99 -5.27 10.22
CA ASP A 276 -17.31 -4.63 10.05
C ASP A 276 -17.59 -3.53 11.09
N GLN A 277 -16.71 -3.33 12.07
CA GLN A 277 -16.90 -2.30 13.09
C GLN A 277 -16.27 -0.96 12.65
N PRO A 278 -16.89 0.19 13.01
CA PRO A 278 -16.35 1.51 12.72
C PRO A 278 -14.92 1.65 13.25
N ALA A 279 -14.06 2.35 12.50
CA ALA A 279 -12.66 2.57 12.87
C ALA A 279 -12.49 3.22 14.25
N ALA A 280 -13.40 4.12 14.62
CA ALA A 280 -13.41 4.80 15.93
C ALA A 280 -13.61 3.87 17.15
N SER A 281 -14.15 2.65 16.96
CA SER A 281 -14.36 1.68 18.05
C SER A 281 -13.14 0.79 18.32
N ARG A 282 -12.08 0.93 17.55
CA ARG A 282 -10.85 0.14 17.69
C ARG A 282 -9.80 0.87 18.49
N VAL A 283 -9.97 0.94 19.80
CA VAL A 283 -8.85 1.16 20.71
C VAL A 283 -8.04 -0.15 20.72
N VAL A 284 -7.21 -0.35 19.70
CA VAL A 284 -6.14 -1.35 19.78
C VAL A 284 -5.11 -0.77 20.73
N ARG A 285 -5.16 -1.20 22.00
CA ARG A 285 -4.04 -0.98 22.91
C ARG A 285 -2.82 -1.63 22.26
N PRO A 286 -1.73 -0.90 21.98
CA PRO A 286 -0.49 -1.52 21.58
C PRO A 286 -0.09 -2.48 22.68
N ARG A 287 -0.01 -3.77 22.38
CA ARG A 287 0.54 -4.75 23.31
C ARG A 287 2.01 -4.39 23.47
N ALA A 288 2.39 -4.02 24.68
CA ALA A 288 3.76 -3.74 25.04
C ALA A 288 4.71 -4.83 24.48
N PRO A 289 5.91 -4.46 24.01
CA PRO A 289 6.87 -5.43 23.51
C PRO A 289 7.18 -6.42 24.64
N ALA A 290 6.85 -7.69 24.42
CA ALA A 290 7.25 -8.77 25.30
C ALA A 290 8.77 -8.91 25.17
N GLU A 291 9.46 -8.91 26.32
CA GLU A 291 10.87 -9.23 26.43
C GLU A 291 11.19 -10.58 25.75
N PRO A 292 12.38 -10.77 25.18
CA PRO A 292 12.72 -11.95 24.41
C PRO A 292 12.91 -13.15 25.30
N THR A 293 11.88 -13.94 25.51
CA THR A 293 11.99 -15.31 25.98
C THR A 293 11.77 -16.23 24.80
N GLY A 294 12.74 -17.09 24.51
CA GLY A 294 12.82 -17.89 23.29
C GLY A 294 11.62 -18.81 23.05
N ALA A 295 11.46 -19.11 21.78
CA ALA A 295 10.66 -20.12 21.11
C ALA A 295 9.43 -19.61 20.33
N ASN A 296 9.55 -19.70 19.02
CA ASN A 296 8.54 -19.98 17.99
C ASN A 296 7.13 -19.35 18.15
N GLY A 297 6.94 -18.20 17.54
CA GLY A 297 5.64 -17.63 17.27
C GLY A 297 5.73 -16.62 16.14
N GLY A 298 5.46 -17.07 14.91
CA GLY A 298 5.42 -16.23 13.71
C GLY A 298 4.44 -15.07 13.88
N ARG A 299 4.96 -13.87 14.00
CA ARG A 299 4.19 -12.62 13.99
C ARG A 299 4.43 -11.91 12.68
N PHE A 300 3.34 -11.56 12.03
CA PHE A 300 3.31 -10.62 10.93
C PHE A 300 4.05 -9.34 11.33
N ARG A 301 5.20 -9.10 10.73
CA ARG A 301 5.98 -7.87 10.92
C ARG A 301 6.07 -7.17 9.57
N PRO A 302 5.73 -5.88 9.50
CA PRO A 302 5.81 -5.14 8.24
C PRO A 302 7.24 -5.12 7.71
N LEU A 303 7.38 -5.04 6.40
CA LEU A 303 8.66 -4.78 5.72
C LEU A 303 9.28 -3.53 6.35
N ALA A 304 10.46 -3.67 6.95
CA ALA A 304 11.12 -2.63 7.72
C ALA A 304 11.40 -1.39 6.88
N GLU A 305 10.95 -0.23 7.36
CA GLU A 305 11.44 1.07 6.91
C GLU A 305 12.93 1.20 7.21
N PRO A 306 13.70 1.84 6.34
CA PRO A 306 15.06 2.25 6.67
C PRO A 306 14.99 3.40 7.70
N ALA A 307 15.65 3.22 8.82
CA ALA A 307 15.79 4.19 9.90
C ALA A 307 16.35 5.52 9.37
N ASN A 308 15.60 6.57 9.57
CA ASN A 308 16.04 7.95 9.35
C ASN A 308 17.07 8.29 10.44
N GLY A 309 18.35 8.41 10.06
CA GLY A 309 19.45 8.72 10.95
C GLY A 309 19.37 10.14 11.48
N GLY A 310 18.79 10.30 12.67
CA GLY A 310 18.88 11.52 13.44
C GLY A 310 20.29 11.68 14.03
N HIS A 311 20.99 12.70 13.61
CA HIS A 311 22.25 13.13 14.26
C HIS A 311 21.94 13.72 15.65
N PRO A 312 22.60 13.25 16.72
CA PRO A 312 22.54 13.97 17.98
C PRO A 312 23.49 15.15 17.95
N GLY A 313 22.94 16.35 18.07
CA GLY A 313 23.67 17.59 18.29
C GLY A 313 24.48 17.52 19.58
N ARG A 314 25.79 17.66 19.48
CA ARG A 314 26.68 17.94 20.60
C ARG A 314 26.59 19.42 20.96
N SER A 315 25.99 19.70 22.10
CA SER A 315 26.17 20.94 22.84
C SER A 315 27.56 20.95 23.50
N GLY A 316 28.43 21.83 23.03
CA GLY A 316 29.69 22.15 23.68
C GLY A 316 29.79 23.64 23.92
N SER A 317 29.61 24.07 25.15
CA SER A 317 29.91 25.43 25.60
C SER A 317 31.41 25.70 25.57
N PRO A 318 31.88 26.86 25.16
CA PRO A 318 33.23 27.29 25.42
C PRO A 318 33.30 28.25 26.61
N THR A 319 34.09 27.90 27.56
CA THR A 319 34.67 28.81 28.60
C THR A 319 35.82 29.56 27.94
N GLY A 320 35.80 30.89 28.06
CA GLY A 320 36.96 31.73 27.73
C GLY A 320 38.10 31.58 28.73
N PRO A 321 39.25 32.22 28.50
CA PRO A 321 39.47 33.57 28.94
C PRO A 321 40.37 34.47 28.06
N ALA A 322 40.40 35.70 28.48
CA ALA A 322 40.94 36.96 28.02
C ALA A 322 42.47 37.03 27.79
N LEU A 323 42.80 38.20 27.12
CA LEU A 323 44.02 39.02 27.20
C LEU A 323 45.17 38.72 26.21
N GLY A 324 45.54 39.79 25.50
CA GLY A 324 46.88 39.94 24.92
C GLY A 324 46.98 40.99 23.84
N THR A 325 47.23 42.19 24.25
CA THR A 325 47.73 43.39 23.56
C THR A 325 48.89 43.17 22.59
N GLY A 326 48.98 43.94 21.52
CA GLY A 326 50.27 44.34 20.92
C GLY A 326 50.32 44.56 19.44
N ARG A 327 50.24 45.79 19.02
CA ARG A 327 51.09 46.55 18.06
C ARG A 327 51.90 45.75 17.00
N ALA A 328 51.65 46.01 15.77
CA ALA A 328 52.47 46.81 14.81
C ALA A 328 51.76 46.82 13.46
#